data_c79fc5109c79bc8deae25eb0319adfec
#
_entry.id   c79fc5109c79bc8deae25eb0319adfec
#
_cell.length_a   1.000
_cell.length_b   1.000
_cell.length_c   1.000
_cell.angle_alpha   90.00
_cell.angle_beta   90.00
_cell.angle_gamma   90.00
#
_symmetry.space_group_name_H-M   'P 1'
#
loop_
_entity.id
_entity.type
_entity.pdbx_description
1 polymer ?
#
loop_
_entity_poly.entity_id
_entity_poly.type
_entity_poly.pdbx_seq_one_letter_code
_entity_poly.pdbx_strand_id
1 'polypeptide(L)'
;MTHSPEHALSVLAVPAFADNYLWLIHDGRHAAVVDPGDAMAILDALKAHQLTLSAILLTHHHADHTGGVPELLQHFAVPVFGPRNEAITAITEPLAEGDVAYVPELGLQMTVIDVPGHTKGHIAYVRQRDERSGAPWLFSGDTLFAGGCGRLFEGTPGQMADSLGKLAALPDDTEVFCAHEYTLSNLRFANAVEPGNVALQERIAIDTEKRQQGLSTVPSTIALEKATNPFLRYREPAILSSLKVEGKLTTDASPVEAFAALRMWKNNF
;
A
#
# COMPACT_ATOMS: atom_id res chain seq x y z
N MET A 1 -38.67 -5.43 3.35
CA MET A 1 -37.34 -5.02 2.88
C MET A 1 -36.57 -6.31 2.67
N THR A 2 -36.48 -6.77 1.44
CA THR A 2 -35.71 -7.97 1.08
C THR A 2 -34.24 -7.61 1.10
N HIS A 3 -33.49 -8.09 2.11
CA HIS A 3 -32.05 -8.09 2.03
C HIS A 3 -31.65 -8.94 0.81
N SER A 4 -31.16 -8.28 -0.25
CA SER A 4 -30.40 -8.98 -1.28
C SER A 4 -29.25 -9.73 -0.61
N PRO A 5 -28.89 -10.93 -1.07
CA PRO A 5 -27.71 -11.59 -0.52
C PRO A 5 -26.52 -10.65 -0.72
N GLU A 6 -25.90 -10.27 0.39
CA GLU A 6 -24.71 -9.42 0.38
C GLU A 6 -23.60 -10.18 -0.38
N HIS A 7 -23.27 -9.73 -1.58
CA HIS A 7 -22.20 -10.32 -2.36
C HIS A 7 -20.87 -10.12 -1.64
N ALA A 8 -20.02 -11.14 -1.66
CA ALA A 8 -18.67 -11.03 -1.13
C ALA A 8 -17.91 -9.94 -1.92
N LEU A 9 -17.20 -9.07 -1.22
CA LEU A 9 -16.35 -8.08 -1.85
C LEU A 9 -15.09 -8.74 -2.42
N SER A 10 -14.65 -8.26 -3.58
CA SER A 10 -13.43 -8.69 -4.25
C SER A 10 -12.55 -7.48 -4.57
N VAL A 11 -11.25 -7.69 -4.70
CA VAL A 11 -10.30 -6.65 -5.11
C VAL A 11 -9.72 -7.04 -6.47
N LEU A 12 -9.81 -6.12 -7.43
CA LEU A 12 -9.27 -6.25 -8.78
C LEU A 12 -8.08 -5.30 -8.95
N ALA A 13 -6.95 -5.83 -9.39
CA ALA A 13 -5.80 -5.05 -9.80
C ALA A 13 -6.01 -4.49 -11.21
N VAL A 14 -5.94 -3.18 -11.38
CA VAL A 14 -5.92 -2.52 -12.68
C VAL A 14 -4.52 -1.95 -12.90
N PRO A 15 -3.69 -2.59 -13.76
CA PRO A 15 -2.37 -2.08 -14.08
C PRO A 15 -2.46 -0.74 -14.81
N ALA A 16 -1.58 0.19 -14.44
CA ALA A 16 -1.46 1.49 -15.08
C ALA A 16 0.02 1.92 -15.11
N PHE A 17 0.36 2.84 -16.03
CA PHE A 17 1.74 3.32 -16.22
C PHE A 17 2.75 2.18 -16.40
N ALA A 18 3.93 2.26 -15.75
CA ALA A 18 4.96 1.24 -15.85
C ALA A 18 4.82 0.13 -14.80
N ASP A 19 4.34 0.47 -13.61
CA ASP A 19 4.37 -0.43 -12.45
C ASP A 19 3.25 -0.14 -11.40
N ASN A 20 2.32 0.78 -11.66
CA ASN A 20 1.23 1.09 -10.74
C ASN A 20 0.14 0.02 -10.78
N TYR A 21 -0.45 -0.21 -9.62
CA TYR A 21 -1.73 -0.90 -9.45
C TYR A 21 -2.76 0.09 -8.92
N LEU A 22 -3.84 0.29 -9.69
CA LEU A 22 -5.05 0.98 -9.24
C LEU A 22 -6.01 -0.10 -8.76
N TRP A 23 -6.51 0.02 -7.51
CA TRP A 23 -7.28 -1.06 -6.91
C TRP A 23 -8.78 -0.80 -7.00
N LEU A 24 -9.53 -1.70 -7.66
CA LEU A 24 -11.00 -1.68 -7.65
C LEU A 24 -11.52 -2.68 -6.61
N ILE A 25 -12.24 -2.18 -5.60
CA ILE A 25 -12.99 -2.98 -4.63
C ILE A 25 -14.42 -3.08 -5.13
N HIS A 26 -14.96 -4.28 -5.37
CA HIS A 26 -16.28 -4.44 -5.99
C HIS A 26 -17.07 -5.62 -5.45
N ASP A 27 -18.40 -5.58 -5.63
CA ASP A 27 -19.37 -6.64 -5.32
C ASP A 27 -19.92 -7.34 -6.58
N GLY A 28 -19.36 -7.06 -7.75
CA GLY A 28 -19.83 -7.50 -9.06
C GLY A 28 -20.83 -6.54 -9.74
N ARG A 29 -21.23 -5.43 -9.08
CA ARG A 29 -22.10 -4.39 -9.60
C ARG A 29 -21.58 -2.99 -9.33
N HIS A 30 -21.23 -2.70 -8.09
CA HIS A 30 -20.68 -1.44 -7.64
C HIS A 30 -19.19 -1.57 -7.38
N ALA A 31 -18.44 -0.48 -7.51
CA ALA A 31 -17.02 -0.46 -7.21
C ALA A 31 -16.60 0.82 -6.49
N ALA A 32 -15.60 0.71 -5.62
CA ALA A 32 -14.80 1.83 -5.14
C ALA A 32 -13.38 1.69 -5.69
N VAL A 33 -12.75 2.80 -6.07
CA VAL A 33 -11.37 2.78 -6.58
C VAL A 33 -10.42 3.43 -5.58
N VAL A 34 -9.26 2.82 -5.37
CA VAL A 34 -8.17 3.40 -4.58
C VAL A 34 -7.09 3.90 -5.53
N ASP A 35 -6.68 5.16 -5.35
CA ASP A 35 -5.60 5.85 -6.05
C ASP A 35 -5.69 5.78 -7.60
N PRO A 36 -6.77 6.28 -8.21
CA PRO A 36 -6.96 6.20 -9.66
C PRO A 36 -6.10 7.23 -10.41
N GLY A 37 -4.80 6.97 -10.54
CA GLY A 37 -3.88 7.85 -11.25
C GLY A 37 -4.17 7.97 -12.76
N ASP A 38 -4.76 6.93 -13.36
CA ASP A 38 -5.14 6.86 -14.77
C ASP A 38 -6.64 6.60 -14.90
N ALA A 39 -7.37 7.59 -15.42
CA ALA A 39 -8.81 7.49 -15.61
C ALA A 39 -9.19 6.46 -16.67
N MET A 40 -8.46 6.40 -17.81
CA MET A 40 -8.81 5.50 -18.91
C MET A 40 -8.68 4.05 -18.49
N ALA A 41 -7.63 3.68 -17.76
CA ALA A 41 -7.48 2.32 -17.23
C ALA A 41 -8.66 1.92 -16.33
N ILE A 42 -9.15 2.84 -15.48
CA ILE A 42 -10.32 2.60 -14.64
C ILE A 42 -11.62 2.52 -15.44
N LEU A 43 -11.85 3.43 -16.39
CA LEU A 43 -13.06 3.43 -17.23
C LEU A 43 -13.17 2.13 -18.03
N ASP A 44 -12.05 1.66 -18.60
CA ASP A 44 -11.99 0.40 -19.35
C ASP A 44 -12.27 -0.81 -18.43
N ALA A 45 -11.69 -0.84 -17.22
CA ALA A 45 -11.93 -1.89 -16.24
C ALA A 45 -13.41 -1.91 -15.78
N LEU A 46 -13.98 -0.75 -15.43
CA LEU A 46 -15.40 -0.64 -15.06
C LEU A 46 -16.31 -1.15 -16.18
N LYS A 47 -16.03 -0.79 -17.43
CA LYS A 47 -16.80 -1.26 -18.60
C LYS A 47 -16.63 -2.76 -18.83
N ALA A 48 -15.40 -3.29 -18.77
CA ALA A 48 -15.11 -4.70 -19.00
C ALA A 48 -15.81 -5.60 -17.98
N HIS A 49 -15.87 -5.16 -16.72
CA HIS A 49 -16.49 -5.89 -15.61
C HIS A 49 -17.94 -5.47 -15.33
N GLN A 50 -18.52 -4.56 -16.11
CA GLN A 50 -19.90 -4.04 -15.96
C GLN A 50 -20.15 -3.45 -14.56
N LEU A 51 -19.15 -2.74 -14.02
CA LEU A 51 -19.21 -2.13 -12.70
C LEU A 51 -19.61 -0.65 -12.79
N THR A 52 -20.29 -0.16 -11.75
CA THR A 52 -20.61 1.26 -11.57
C THR A 52 -19.75 1.81 -10.44
N LEU A 53 -18.99 2.89 -10.70
CA LEU A 53 -18.20 3.56 -9.69
C LEU A 53 -19.11 4.20 -8.63
N SER A 54 -18.82 3.99 -7.36
CA SER A 54 -19.57 4.52 -6.20
C SER A 54 -18.73 5.41 -5.29
N ALA A 55 -17.40 5.27 -5.31
CA ALA A 55 -16.51 6.10 -4.51
C ALA A 55 -15.06 6.08 -5.05
N ILE A 56 -14.31 7.14 -4.71
CA ILE A 56 -12.87 7.25 -4.92
C ILE A 56 -12.21 7.40 -3.55
N LEU A 57 -11.13 6.65 -3.30
CA LEU A 57 -10.33 6.72 -2.07
C LEU A 57 -8.89 7.10 -2.45
N LEU A 58 -8.36 8.16 -1.85
CA LEU A 58 -7.02 8.67 -2.14
C LEU A 58 -6.12 8.51 -0.93
N THR A 59 -4.90 8.02 -1.12
CA THR A 59 -3.92 7.86 -0.03
C THR A 59 -3.05 9.09 0.16
N HIS A 60 -2.63 9.74 -0.93
CA HIS A 60 -1.79 10.95 -0.91
C HIS A 60 -1.88 11.71 -2.26
N HIS A 61 -1.16 12.83 -2.38
CA HIS A 61 -1.36 13.82 -3.46
C HIS A 61 -0.58 13.59 -4.76
N HIS A 62 0.29 12.60 -4.85
CA HIS A 62 1.09 12.40 -6.07
C HIS A 62 0.21 12.12 -7.30
N ALA A 63 0.69 12.58 -8.47
CA ALA A 63 -0.11 12.60 -9.69
C ALA A 63 -0.48 11.20 -10.20
N ASP A 64 0.37 10.22 -9.97
CA ASP A 64 0.14 8.82 -10.33
C ASP A 64 -0.88 8.11 -9.42
N HIS A 65 -1.38 8.79 -8.37
CA HIS A 65 -2.49 8.37 -7.50
C HIS A 65 -3.77 9.21 -7.71
N THR A 66 -3.63 10.47 -8.12
CA THR A 66 -4.74 11.42 -8.19
C THR A 66 -5.08 11.87 -9.62
N GLY A 67 -4.20 11.63 -10.59
CA GLY A 67 -4.28 12.22 -11.93
C GLY A 67 -5.55 11.89 -12.70
N GLY A 68 -6.14 10.72 -12.49
CA GLY A 68 -7.38 10.30 -13.15
C GLY A 68 -8.65 10.84 -12.51
N VAL A 69 -8.59 11.38 -11.28
CA VAL A 69 -9.78 11.82 -10.53
C VAL A 69 -10.61 12.87 -11.26
N PRO A 70 -10.01 13.94 -11.84
CA PRO A 70 -10.81 14.97 -12.53
C PRO A 70 -11.63 14.44 -13.71
N GLU A 71 -11.10 13.47 -14.45
CA GLU A 71 -11.80 12.86 -15.58
C GLU A 71 -12.87 11.89 -15.10
N LEU A 72 -12.60 11.05 -14.10
CA LEU A 72 -13.60 10.16 -13.51
C LEU A 72 -14.82 10.93 -12.99
N LEU A 73 -14.61 12.09 -12.38
CA LEU A 73 -15.69 12.95 -11.87
C LEU A 73 -16.54 13.61 -12.98
N GLN A 74 -16.08 13.61 -14.25
CA GLN A 74 -16.92 14.01 -15.39
C GLN A 74 -17.94 12.93 -15.75
N HIS A 75 -17.66 11.66 -15.43
CA HIS A 75 -18.52 10.52 -15.73
C HIS A 75 -19.37 10.09 -14.54
N PHE A 76 -18.86 10.29 -13.31
CA PHE A 76 -19.50 9.78 -12.08
C PHE A 76 -19.57 10.87 -11.01
N ALA A 77 -20.77 11.12 -10.50
CA ALA A 77 -20.99 12.01 -9.36
C ALA A 77 -20.86 11.19 -8.07
N VAL A 78 -19.61 10.98 -7.58
CA VAL A 78 -19.30 10.13 -6.45
C VAL A 78 -18.48 10.86 -5.39
N PRO A 79 -18.54 10.46 -4.10
CA PRO A 79 -17.68 11.02 -3.08
C PRO A 79 -16.20 10.67 -3.34
N VAL A 80 -15.33 11.62 -2.99
CA VAL A 80 -13.88 11.45 -3.01
C VAL A 80 -13.37 11.53 -1.58
N PHE A 81 -13.03 10.41 -0.99
CA PHE A 81 -12.37 10.29 0.31
C PHE A 81 -10.87 10.52 0.16
N GLY A 82 -10.25 11.20 1.10
CA GLY A 82 -8.80 11.38 1.06
C GLY A 82 -8.24 12.12 2.26
N PRO A 83 -6.89 12.24 2.34
CA PRO A 83 -6.22 12.81 3.50
C PRO A 83 -6.58 14.28 3.70
N ARG A 84 -7.02 14.61 4.92
CA ARG A 84 -7.33 16.00 5.34
C ARG A 84 -6.11 16.92 5.28
N ASN A 85 -4.92 16.35 5.47
CA ASN A 85 -3.69 17.11 5.62
C ASN A 85 -2.88 17.20 4.31
N GLU A 86 -3.53 16.94 3.16
CA GLU A 86 -2.92 17.09 1.83
C GLU A 86 -3.73 18.02 0.93
N ALA A 87 -3.03 18.73 0.04
CA ALA A 87 -3.65 19.70 -0.86
C ALA A 87 -4.23 19.03 -2.12
N ILE A 88 -5.28 18.22 -1.97
CA ILE A 88 -5.98 17.57 -3.07
C ILE A 88 -7.36 18.21 -3.24
N THR A 89 -7.52 19.03 -4.26
CA THR A 89 -8.73 19.84 -4.48
C THR A 89 -10.00 19.01 -4.72
N ALA A 90 -9.85 17.78 -5.23
CA ALA A 90 -10.97 16.91 -5.55
C ALA A 90 -11.60 16.22 -4.33
N ILE A 91 -10.97 16.25 -3.17
CA ILE A 91 -11.50 15.61 -1.95
C ILE A 91 -12.80 16.32 -1.53
N THR A 92 -13.88 15.54 -1.40
CA THR A 92 -15.16 15.98 -0.84
C THR A 92 -15.33 15.53 0.61
N GLU A 93 -14.68 14.42 0.98
CA GLU A 93 -14.75 13.77 2.29
C GLU A 93 -13.33 13.67 2.90
N PRO A 94 -12.83 14.73 3.56
CA PRO A 94 -11.49 14.75 4.13
C PRO A 94 -11.41 13.90 5.41
N LEU A 95 -10.43 12.98 5.45
CA LEU A 95 -10.24 11.99 6.52
C LEU A 95 -8.89 12.15 7.24
N ALA A 96 -8.82 11.69 8.48
CA ALA A 96 -7.64 11.63 9.34
C ALA A 96 -7.62 10.33 10.16
N GLU A 97 -6.59 10.14 10.99
CA GLU A 97 -6.43 8.98 11.89
C GLU A 97 -7.73 8.60 12.60
N GLY A 98 -8.17 7.36 12.42
CA GLY A 98 -9.35 6.79 13.08
C GLY A 98 -10.69 7.11 12.42
N ASP A 99 -10.75 8.02 11.43
CA ASP A 99 -11.95 8.25 10.64
C ASP A 99 -12.28 7.00 9.80
N VAL A 100 -13.52 6.91 9.31
CA VAL A 100 -14.00 5.78 8.50
C VAL A 100 -14.55 6.29 7.16
N ALA A 101 -13.97 5.84 6.07
CA ALA A 101 -14.59 5.93 4.76
C ALA A 101 -15.71 4.88 4.65
N TYR A 102 -16.94 5.31 4.43
CA TYR A 102 -18.08 4.42 4.27
C TYR A 102 -18.69 4.56 2.88
N VAL A 103 -18.75 3.44 2.14
CA VAL A 103 -19.36 3.35 0.80
C VAL A 103 -20.62 2.50 0.89
N PRO A 104 -21.81 3.13 0.99
CA PRO A 104 -23.08 2.44 1.27
C PRO A 104 -23.42 1.35 0.26
N GLU A 105 -23.19 1.60 -1.04
CA GLU A 105 -23.52 0.69 -2.14
C GLU A 105 -22.79 -0.65 -2.03
N LEU A 106 -21.61 -0.64 -1.40
CA LEU A 106 -20.77 -1.82 -1.17
C LEU A 106 -20.90 -2.35 0.27
N GLY A 107 -21.54 -1.61 1.17
CA GLY A 107 -21.45 -1.87 2.61
C GLY A 107 -19.98 -1.86 3.11
N LEU A 108 -19.09 -1.15 2.40
CA LEU A 108 -17.67 -1.12 2.66
C LEU A 108 -17.34 -0.07 3.71
N GLN A 109 -16.61 -0.47 4.75
CA GLN A 109 -16.05 0.41 5.77
C GLN A 109 -14.54 0.28 5.79
N MET A 110 -13.84 1.41 5.65
CA MET A 110 -12.37 1.48 5.65
C MET A 110 -11.91 2.44 6.74
N THR A 111 -11.27 1.92 7.78
CA THR A 111 -10.66 2.74 8.83
C THR A 111 -9.38 3.37 8.33
N VAL A 112 -9.18 4.65 8.62
CA VAL A 112 -7.99 5.41 8.22
C VAL A 112 -6.90 5.32 9.27
N ILE A 113 -5.66 5.13 8.81
CA ILE A 113 -4.43 5.25 9.60
C ILE A 113 -3.56 6.33 8.98
N ASP A 114 -3.18 7.36 9.74
CA ASP A 114 -2.18 8.33 9.31
C ASP A 114 -0.80 7.67 9.27
N VAL A 115 -0.15 7.73 8.10
CA VAL A 115 1.14 7.09 7.83
C VAL A 115 2.12 8.07 7.17
N PRO A 116 2.46 9.19 7.86
CA PRO A 116 3.39 10.17 7.33
C PRO A 116 4.78 9.58 7.11
N GLY A 117 5.46 10.04 6.06
CA GLY A 117 6.81 9.59 5.72
C GLY A 117 7.12 9.81 4.24
N HIS A 118 6.40 9.15 3.35
CA HIS A 118 6.48 9.39 1.91
C HIS A 118 6.02 10.81 1.56
N THR A 119 4.80 11.16 1.94
CA THR A 119 4.33 12.54 2.06
C THR A 119 3.98 12.84 3.52
N LYS A 120 3.71 14.11 3.86
CA LYS A 120 3.41 14.52 5.24
C LYS A 120 2.00 14.14 5.68
N GLY A 121 1.06 14.11 4.76
CA GLY A 121 -0.34 13.83 5.04
C GLY A 121 -0.81 12.45 4.59
N HIS A 122 0.11 11.56 4.16
CA HIS A 122 -0.24 10.25 3.65
C HIS A 122 -1.09 9.43 4.64
N ILE A 123 -2.17 8.80 4.14
CA ILE A 123 -3.03 7.90 4.89
C ILE A 123 -3.07 6.51 4.26
N ALA A 124 -3.36 5.51 5.07
CA ALA A 124 -3.67 4.15 4.60
C ALA A 124 -5.11 3.80 4.97
N TYR A 125 -5.72 2.91 4.20
CA TYR A 125 -7.07 2.41 4.46
C TYR A 125 -7.03 0.96 4.89
N VAL A 126 -7.74 0.64 5.98
CA VAL A 126 -7.82 -0.72 6.52
C VAL A 126 -9.28 -1.17 6.55
N ARG A 127 -9.57 -2.27 5.84
CA ARG A 127 -10.80 -3.01 6.02
C ARG A 127 -10.58 -4.11 7.04
N GLN A 128 -11.33 -4.05 8.13
CA GLN A 128 -11.29 -5.09 9.15
C GLN A 128 -11.98 -6.38 8.64
N ARG A 129 -11.62 -7.51 9.23
CA ARG A 129 -12.31 -8.77 9.00
C ARG A 129 -13.78 -8.63 9.43
N ASP A 130 -14.70 -9.09 8.59
CA ASP A 130 -16.11 -9.26 8.91
C ASP A 130 -16.58 -10.68 8.52
N GLU A 131 -17.83 -11.02 8.81
CA GLU A 131 -18.40 -12.33 8.52
C GLU A 131 -18.49 -12.64 7.01
N ARG A 132 -18.40 -11.61 6.16
CA ARG A 132 -18.53 -11.67 4.69
C ARG A 132 -17.21 -11.73 3.97
N SER A 133 -16.12 -11.43 4.65
CA SER A 133 -14.80 -11.35 4.05
C SER A 133 -13.81 -12.28 4.72
N GLY A 134 -12.87 -12.75 3.95
CA GLY A 134 -11.73 -13.51 4.41
C GLY A 134 -10.77 -12.67 5.28
N ALA A 135 -9.50 -12.54 4.87
CA ALA A 135 -8.50 -11.74 5.54
C ALA A 135 -8.85 -10.24 5.58
N PRO A 136 -8.36 -9.48 6.56
CA PRO A 136 -8.39 -8.02 6.52
C PRO A 136 -7.59 -7.47 5.33
N TRP A 137 -7.92 -6.27 4.86
CA TRP A 137 -7.21 -5.61 3.76
C TRP A 137 -6.55 -4.32 4.22
N LEU A 138 -5.35 -4.07 3.72
CA LEU A 138 -4.62 -2.83 3.87
C LEU A 138 -4.28 -2.25 2.50
N PHE A 139 -4.78 -1.06 2.19
CA PHE A 139 -4.34 -0.27 1.04
C PHE A 139 -3.34 0.76 1.56
N SER A 140 -2.06 0.50 1.32
CA SER A 140 -0.95 1.21 1.95
C SER A 140 -0.40 2.36 1.11
N GLY A 141 -0.92 2.57 -0.11
CA GLY A 141 -0.35 3.53 -1.05
C GLY A 141 1.15 3.35 -1.17
N ASP A 142 1.90 4.43 -0.92
CA ASP A 142 3.35 4.49 -1.02
C ASP A 142 4.07 4.44 0.34
N THR A 143 3.44 3.88 1.37
CA THR A 143 4.09 3.70 2.67
C THR A 143 4.76 2.33 2.78
N LEU A 144 4.00 1.24 2.76
CA LEU A 144 4.50 -0.14 2.82
C LEU A 144 4.40 -0.79 1.45
N PHE A 145 5.52 -1.21 0.89
CA PHE A 145 5.60 -2.02 -0.33
C PHE A 145 5.97 -3.46 -0.03
N ALA A 146 5.68 -4.34 -0.97
CA ALA A 146 6.15 -5.71 -0.92
C ALA A 146 7.70 -5.75 -0.89
N GLY A 147 8.25 -6.20 0.26
CA GLY A 147 9.69 -6.22 0.54
C GLY A 147 10.36 -4.86 0.70
N GLY A 148 9.62 -3.76 0.85
CA GLY A 148 10.18 -2.41 0.91
C GLY A 148 9.27 -1.37 1.54
N CYS A 149 9.65 -0.10 1.41
CA CYS A 149 8.85 1.06 1.78
C CYS A 149 9.07 2.23 0.83
N GLY A 150 8.20 3.23 0.88
CA GLY A 150 8.30 4.45 0.10
C GLY A 150 9.55 5.27 0.34
N ARG A 151 9.95 6.09 -0.64
CA ARG A 151 10.95 7.13 -0.46
C ARG A 151 10.41 8.23 0.45
N LEU A 152 11.31 8.90 1.17
CA LEU A 152 10.98 10.03 2.02
C LEU A 152 11.12 11.32 1.20
N PHE A 153 10.02 11.82 0.64
CA PHE A 153 10.05 13.11 -0.06
C PHE A 153 9.80 14.28 0.90
N GLU A 154 8.90 14.11 1.87
CA GLU A 154 8.47 15.19 2.75
C GLU A 154 8.61 14.87 4.24
N GLY A 155 8.52 13.59 4.59
CA GLY A 155 8.62 13.14 5.98
C GLY A 155 10.04 12.81 6.42
N THR A 156 10.16 12.37 7.68
CA THR A 156 11.41 11.99 8.31
C THR A 156 11.53 10.47 8.45
N PRO A 157 12.76 9.92 8.61
CA PRO A 157 12.96 8.48 8.90
C PRO A 157 12.20 8.00 10.13
N GLY A 158 12.11 8.82 11.18
CA GLY A 158 11.34 8.50 12.39
C GLY A 158 9.85 8.36 12.09
N GLN A 159 9.26 9.31 11.36
CA GLN A 159 7.85 9.24 10.96
C GLN A 159 7.55 7.99 10.15
N MET A 160 8.37 7.67 9.13
CA MET A 160 8.16 6.46 8.33
C MET A 160 8.32 5.18 9.17
N ALA A 161 9.31 5.12 10.07
CA ALA A 161 9.50 3.98 10.95
C ALA A 161 8.29 3.77 11.88
N ASP A 162 7.72 4.86 12.43
CA ASP A 162 6.51 4.80 13.26
C ASP A 162 5.28 4.39 12.44
N SER A 163 5.13 4.94 11.23
CA SER A 163 4.05 4.60 10.29
C SER A 163 4.09 3.11 9.92
N LEU A 164 5.27 2.60 9.55
CA LEU A 164 5.46 1.17 9.28
C LEU A 164 5.20 0.31 10.52
N GLY A 165 5.55 0.81 11.71
CA GLY A 165 5.24 0.15 12.98
C GLY A 165 3.73 -0.01 13.22
N LYS A 166 2.93 1.03 12.93
CA LYS A 166 1.46 0.96 12.99
C LYS A 166 0.91 -0.10 12.03
N LEU A 167 1.39 -0.12 10.78
CA LEU A 167 0.94 -1.10 9.78
C LEU A 167 1.36 -2.53 10.16
N ALA A 168 2.57 -2.73 10.67
CA ALA A 168 3.06 -4.02 11.13
C ALA A 168 2.31 -4.57 12.38
N ALA A 169 1.59 -3.72 13.11
CA ALA A 169 0.76 -4.12 14.23
C ALA A 169 -0.62 -4.69 13.81
N LEU A 170 -0.98 -4.60 12.54
CA LEU A 170 -2.18 -5.24 12.00
C LEU A 170 -2.08 -6.78 12.09
N PRO A 171 -3.21 -7.51 12.02
CA PRO A 171 -3.19 -8.96 12.01
C PRO A 171 -2.26 -9.53 10.93
N ASP A 172 -1.57 -10.63 11.26
CA ASP A 172 -0.55 -11.23 10.39
C ASP A 172 -1.08 -11.65 9.02
N ASP A 173 -2.33 -12.03 8.92
CA ASP A 173 -3.00 -12.42 7.68
C ASP A 173 -3.62 -11.25 6.90
N THR A 174 -3.41 -10.00 7.33
CA THR A 174 -3.85 -8.82 6.58
C THR A 174 -3.17 -8.79 5.21
N GLU A 175 -3.97 -8.78 4.16
CA GLU A 175 -3.49 -8.64 2.78
C GLU A 175 -3.09 -7.19 2.50
N VAL A 176 -1.89 -7.00 1.95
CA VAL A 176 -1.28 -5.67 1.71
C VAL A 176 -1.34 -5.35 0.22
N PHE A 177 -2.20 -4.42 -0.13
CA PHE A 177 -2.39 -3.87 -1.48
C PHE A 177 -1.63 -2.56 -1.59
N CYS A 178 -0.36 -2.62 -1.98
CA CYS A 178 0.46 -1.43 -2.24
C CYS A 178 0.29 -0.95 -3.68
N ALA A 179 0.70 0.30 -3.96
CA ALA A 179 0.41 0.94 -5.23
C ALA A 179 1.34 0.53 -6.39
N HIS A 180 2.50 -0.10 -6.10
CA HIS A 180 3.52 -0.36 -7.12
C HIS A 180 4.08 -1.79 -7.09
N GLU A 181 4.40 -2.34 -8.27
CA GLU A 181 5.08 -3.63 -8.45
C GLU A 181 6.61 -3.47 -8.33
N TYR A 182 7.09 -3.03 -7.16
CA TYR A 182 8.52 -2.87 -6.88
C TYR A 182 9.18 -4.11 -6.29
N THR A 183 8.47 -5.21 -6.15
CA THR A 183 8.85 -6.36 -5.34
C THR A 183 10.23 -6.91 -5.68
N LEU A 184 10.52 -7.25 -6.94
CA LEU A 184 11.82 -7.82 -7.28
C LEU A 184 12.99 -6.84 -7.02
N SER A 185 12.77 -5.53 -7.24
CA SER A 185 13.78 -4.52 -6.90
C SER A 185 14.00 -4.41 -5.40
N ASN A 186 12.92 -4.50 -4.61
CA ASN A 186 12.98 -4.47 -3.16
C ASN A 186 13.66 -5.72 -2.60
N LEU A 187 13.32 -6.91 -3.12
CA LEU A 187 13.90 -8.17 -2.67
C LEU A 187 15.39 -8.27 -3.00
N ARG A 188 15.85 -7.73 -4.15
CA ARG A 188 17.30 -7.62 -4.43
C ARG A 188 18.02 -6.81 -3.36
N PHE A 189 17.45 -5.69 -2.95
CA PHE A 189 17.99 -4.87 -1.86
C PHE A 189 17.93 -5.61 -0.52
N ALA A 190 16.78 -6.21 -0.18
CA ALA A 190 16.62 -6.99 1.04
C ALA A 190 17.68 -8.11 1.15
N ASN A 191 17.97 -8.80 0.04
CA ASN A 191 19.00 -9.82 -0.02
C ASN A 191 20.43 -9.26 0.20
N ALA A 192 20.72 -8.06 -0.30
CA ALA A 192 22.01 -7.41 -0.01
C ALA A 192 22.15 -7.04 1.47
N VAL A 193 21.04 -6.71 2.13
CA VAL A 193 21.00 -6.31 3.54
C VAL A 193 21.04 -7.53 4.48
N GLU A 194 20.26 -8.58 4.19
CA GLU A 194 20.07 -9.76 5.05
C GLU A 194 20.17 -11.08 4.25
N PRO A 195 21.34 -11.41 3.67
CA PRO A 195 21.49 -12.56 2.75
C PRO A 195 21.24 -13.92 3.43
N GLY A 196 21.36 -14.00 4.75
CA GLY A 196 21.13 -15.22 5.54
C GLY A 196 19.67 -15.48 5.93
N ASN A 197 18.72 -14.62 5.52
CA ASN A 197 17.30 -14.78 5.83
C ASN A 197 16.66 -15.84 4.93
N VAL A 198 16.37 -17.03 5.48
CA VAL A 198 15.81 -18.17 4.72
C VAL A 198 14.44 -17.83 4.12
N ALA A 199 13.55 -17.20 4.89
CA ALA A 199 12.22 -16.81 4.39
C ALA A 199 12.32 -15.81 3.23
N LEU A 200 13.33 -14.92 3.25
CA LEU A 200 13.60 -14.01 2.15
C LEU A 200 14.07 -14.76 0.89
N GLN A 201 14.94 -15.79 1.02
CA GLN A 201 15.38 -16.58 -0.12
C GLN A 201 14.22 -17.34 -0.77
N GLU A 202 13.33 -17.91 0.02
CA GLU A 202 12.12 -18.58 -0.46
C GLU A 202 11.19 -17.59 -1.19
N ARG A 203 10.98 -16.41 -0.61
CA ARG A 203 10.19 -15.34 -1.23
C ARG A 203 10.77 -14.89 -2.57
N ILE A 204 12.09 -14.68 -2.64
CA ILE A 204 12.77 -14.30 -3.89
C ILE A 204 12.49 -15.31 -4.99
N ALA A 205 12.59 -16.60 -4.70
CA ALA A 205 12.32 -17.66 -5.68
C ALA A 205 10.86 -17.62 -6.18
N ILE A 206 9.90 -17.57 -5.25
CA ILE A 206 8.46 -17.54 -5.55
C ILE A 206 8.08 -16.29 -6.36
N ASP A 207 8.48 -15.10 -5.91
CA ASP A 207 8.07 -13.85 -6.55
C ASP A 207 8.80 -13.63 -7.88
N THR A 208 10.02 -14.17 -8.04
CA THR A 208 10.71 -14.21 -9.34
C THR A 208 9.93 -15.08 -10.34
N GLU A 209 9.49 -16.26 -9.94
CA GLU A 209 8.71 -17.16 -10.79
C GLU A 209 7.38 -16.51 -11.20
N LYS A 210 6.63 -15.91 -10.25
CA LYS A 210 5.41 -15.15 -10.57
C LYS A 210 5.66 -14.08 -11.63
N ARG A 211 6.71 -13.27 -11.47
CA ARG A 211 7.01 -12.19 -12.43
C ARG A 211 7.45 -12.70 -13.79
N GLN A 212 8.13 -13.85 -13.88
CA GLN A 212 8.45 -14.51 -15.15
C GLN A 212 7.19 -14.99 -15.90
N GLN A 213 6.15 -15.33 -15.15
CA GLN A 213 4.83 -15.71 -15.69
C GLN A 213 3.92 -14.49 -15.95
N GLY A 214 4.39 -13.26 -15.71
CA GLY A 214 3.60 -12.04 -15.85
C GLY A 214 2.57 -11.82 -14.73
N LEU A 215 2.63 -12.61 -13.65
CA LEU A 215 1.71 -12.53 -12.53
C LEU A 215 2.15 -11.44 -11.53
N SER A 216 1.17 -10.80 -10.86
CA SER A 216 1.41 -9.87 -9.75
C SER A 216 2.02 -10.59 -8.55
N THR A 217 2.92 -9.89 -7.82
CA THR A 217 3.42 -10.36 -6.53
C THR A 217 2.62 -9.82 -5.35
N VAL A 218 1.71 -8.89 -5.60
CA VAL A 218 0.81 -8.30 -4.62
C VAL A 218 -0.62 -8.79 -4.85
N PRO A 219 -1.46 -8.95 -3.79
CA PRO A 219 -1.17 -8.56 -2.41
C PRO A 219 -0.10 -9.42 -1.75
N SER A 220 0.67 -8.81 -0.84
CA SER A 220 1.51 -9.48 0.13
C SER A 220 0.70 -9.71 1.42
N THR A 221 1.34 -10.12 2.52
CA THR A 221 0.71 -10.18 3.85
C THR A 221 1.58 -9.54 4.91
N ILE A 222 0.98 -9.05 5.99
CA ILE A 222 1.75 -8.48 7.12
C ILE A 222 2.74 -9.52 7.69
N ALA A 223 2.36 -10.80 7.78
CA ALA A 223 3.29 -11.86 8.19
C ALA A 223 4.51 -11.95 7.28
N LEU A 224 4.29 -11.95 5.95
CA LEU A 224 5.38 -12.05 4.98
C LEU A 224 6.28 -10.81 5.01
N GLU A 225 5.70 -9.62 5.16
CA GLU A 225 6.47 -8.38 5.30
C GLU A 225 7.31 -8.39 6.60
N LYS A 226 6.75 -8.80 7.72
CA LYS A 226 7.50 -8.94 8.99
C LYS A 226 8.65 -9.95 8.88
N ALA A 227 8.49 -10.99 8.09
CA ALA A 227 9.51 -12.02 7.90
C ALA A 227 10.64 -11.60 6.95
N THR A 228 10.38 -10.73 5.96
CA THR A 228 11.28 -10.53 4.81
C THR A 228 11.61 -9.08 4.48
N ASN A 229 10.80 -8.11 4.94
CA ASN A 229 10.99 -6.70 4.60
C ASN A 229 12.02 -6.05 5.53
N PRO A 230 13.18 -5.58 5.01
CA PRO A 230 14.24 -5.03 5.86
C PRO A 230 13.81 -3.76 6.60
N PHE A 231 12.82 -3.02 6.11
CA PHE A 231 12.31 -1.81 6.76
C PHE A 231 11.37 -2.09 7.94
N LEU A 232 10.78 -3.28 8.04
CA LEU A 232 10.10 -3.76 9.25
C LEU A 232 11.06 -4.45 10.21
N ARG A 233 12.19 -4.92 9.70
CA ARG A 233 13.22 -5.72 10.39
C ARG A 233 14.46 -4.90 10.76
N TYR A 234 14.47 -3.59 10.55
CA TYR A 234 15.66 -2.74 10.69
C TYR A 234 16.35 -2.79 12.08
N ARG A 235 15.69 -3.39 13.08
CA ARG A 235 16.24 -3.62 14.43
C ARG A 235 16.90 -4.99 14.59
N GLU A 236 16.77 -5.87 13.60
CA GLU A 236 17.35 -7.22 13.67
C GLU A 236 18.87 -7.17 13.70
N PRO A 237 19.52 -7.99 14.55
CA PRO A 237 20.98 -8.00 14.69
C PRO A 237 21.73 -8.22 13.38
N ALA A 238 21.19 -9.06 12.48
CA ALA A 238 21.77 -9.32 11.16
C ALA A 238 21.82 -8.05 10.29
N ILE A 239 20.72 -7.29 10.27
CA ILE A 239 20.63 -6.02 9.51
C ILE A 239 21.54 -4.97 10.10
N LEU A 240 21.55 -4.81 11.44
CA LEU A 240 22.45 -3.87 12.11
C LEU A 240 23.93 -4.22 11.87
N SER A 241 24.27 -5.51 11.86
CA SER A 241 25.62 -5.98 11.52
C SER A 241 25.99 -5.64 10.08
N SER A 242 25.09 -5.89 9.14
CA SER A 242 25.29 -5.57 7.73
C SER A 242 25.53 -4.08 7.51
N LEU A 243 24.73 -3.21 8.13
CA LEU A 243 24.90 -1.75 8.06
C LEU A 243 26.25 -1.29 8.61
N LYS A 244 26.73 -1.92 9.69
CA LYS A 244 28.06 -1.62 10.27
C LYS A 244 29.20 -2.08 9.37
N VAL A 245 29.12 -3.29 8.84
CA VAL A 245 30.12 -3.85 7.91
C VAL A 245 30.25 -2.96 6.66
N GLU A 246 29.13 -2.46 6.16
CA GLU A 246 29.07 -1.53 5.02
C GLU A 246 29.47 -0.08 5.37
N GLY A 247 29.88 0.18 6.61
CA GLY A 247 30.26 1.52 7.08
C GLY A 247 29.12 2.54 7.09
N LYS A 248 27.87 2.08 7.11
CA LYS A 248 26.67 2.92 7.03
C LYS A 248 26.06 3.23 8.39
N LEU A 249 26.52 2.56 9.46
CA LEU A 249 25.99 2.73 10.80
C LEU A 249 27.13 2.70 11.84
N THR A 250 27.09 3.62 12.81
CA THR A 250 27.99 3.64 13.97
C THR A 250 27.57 2.63 15.03
N THR A 251 28.47 2.35 16.00
CA THR A 251 28.22 1.33 17.04
C THR A 251 27.06 1.70 17.94
N ASP A 252 26.90 2.99 18.27
CA ASP A 252 25.94 3.50 19.25
C ASP A 252 24.70 4.15 18.60
N ALA A 253 24.44 3.81 17.33
CA ALA A 253 23.33 4.40 16.58
C ALA A 253 21.97 3.98 17.17
N SER A 254 21.07 4.94 17.23
CA SER A 254 19.67 4.71 17.61
C SER A 254 18.91 3.89 16.54
N PRO A 255 17.76 3.31 16.88
CA PRO A 255 16.93 2.62 15.90
C PRO A 255 16.52 3.50 14.72
N VAL A 256 16.23 4.78 14.93
CA VAL A 256 15.85 5.72 13.86
C VAL A 256 17.03 5.99 12.92
N GLU A 257 18.26 6.08 13.45
CA GLU A 257 19.47 6.21 12.62
C GLU A 257 19.73 4.95 11.80
N ALA A 258 19.46 3.76 12.34
CA ALA A 258 19.54 2.51 11.59
C ALA A 258 18.52 2.48 10.44
N PHE A 259 17.28 2.90 10.68
CA PHE A 259 16.26 3.03 9.63
C PHE A 259 16.68 4.05 8.56
N ALA A 260 17.18 5.21 8.98
CA ALA A 260 17.67 6.25 8.08
C ALA A 260 18.83 5.75 7.18
N ALA A 261 19.80 5.06 7.79
CA ALA A 261 20.92 4.46 7.06
C ALA A 261 20.45 3.42 6.03
N LEU A 262 19.49 2.57 6.42
CA LEU A 262 18.90 1.56 5.54
C LEU A 262 18.16 2.23 4.35
N ARG A 263 17.36 3.28 4.61
CA ARG A 263 16.64 4.00 3.55
C ARG A 263 17.60 4.73 2.61
N MET A 264 18.66 5.35 3.17
CA MET A 264 19.70 5.99 2.37
C MET A 264 20.45 4.97 1.50
N TRP A 265 20.74 3.79 2.04
CA TRP A 265 21.37 2.72 1.26
C TRP A 265 20.48 2.31 0.09
N LYS A 266 19.18 2.07 0.33
CA LYS A 266 18.24 1.72 -0.74
C LYS A 266 18.10 2.82 -1.80
N ASN A 267 18.22 4.09 -1.43
CA ASN A 267 18.12 5.20 -2.39
C ASN A 267 19.28 5.22 -3.39
N ASN A 268 20.44 4.65 -3.02
CA ASN A 268 21.67 4.61 -3.80
C ASN A 268 22.02 3.20 -4.31
N PHE A 269 21.14 2.23 -4.14
CA PHE A 269 21.27 0.85 -4.56
C PHE A 269 20.67 0.64 -5.96
#